data_3f74113314824e52799f14635a1b9b8a
#
_entry.id   3f74113314824e52799f14635a1b9b8a
#
_cell.length_a   1.000
_cell.length_b   1.000
_cell.length_c   1.000
_cell.angle_alpha   90.00
_cell.angle_beta   90.00
_cell.angle_gamma   90.00
#
_symmetry.space_group_name_H-M   'P 1'
#
loop_
_entity.id
_entity.type
_entity.pdbx_description
1 polymer ?
#
loop_
_entity_poly.entity_id
_entity_poly.type
_entity_poly.pdbx_seq_one_letter_code
_entity_poly.pdbx_strand_id
1 'polypeptide(L)'
;MTRPVRVLSLYEGFFAGGARILHSDVVAGLSHRGAQEHAVLSLTSAARRDASLQFAHDDTRFRRLRDAGVAIDTFDRVAGDRPAAPEDFTAAELERAAHLISAADVVLSLKEQPLSLIVALQRAGMLPDRPLAACLHRSDPTHSGPALGWLVDAAASGAVTATIACAESTSSAYARAGVVARDAWVIDNGIDTRRFRPGTRAERRRTRAGLGIPESAPVVLLAARFDAMKDPGLFLRAVARHARRTPGTHYVMCGSGMTHDNAAFRALVDDSGVDDAVPVHALGLREDMPELYRIADVVALTSAFGEASPLCLVEGAASGAVPVTTDVGDAARMVSGFGLVTARDEDAIAGAWDDALMRRSAMRAAALGARGRLDRRRMVEDYRAAISGLLLSDALAA
;
A
#
# COMPACT_ATOMS: atom_id res chain seq x y z
N MET A 1 -32.08 -4.15 19.87
CA MET A 1 -30.92 -3.68 19.07
C MET A 1 -29.84 -4.72 19.22
N THR A 2 -29.36 -5.31 18.13
CA THR A 2 -28.21 -6.24 18.15
C THR A 2 -26.96 -5.43 18.55
N ARG A 3 -26.13 -6.01 19.44
CA ARG A 3 -24.86 -5.36 19.82
C ARG A 3 -23.95 -5.17 18.61
N PRO A 4 -23.10 -4.14 18.59
CA PRO A 4 -22.13 -3.97 17.50
C PRO A 4 -21.15 -5.15 17.45
N VAL A 5 -20.70 -5.50 16.24
CA VAL A 5 -19.67 -6.50 16.02
C VAL A 5 -18.31 -5.95 16.52
N ARG A 6 -17.64 -6.69 17.37
CA ARG A 6 -16.32 -6.31 17.92
C ARG A 6 -15.20 -6.94 17.09
N VAL A 7 -14.35 -6.09 16.55
CA VAL A 7 -13.23 -6.48 15.69
C VAL A 7 -11.91 -6.09 16.35
N LEU A 8 -11.01 -7.06 16.55
CA LEU A 8 -9.66 -6.84 17.03
C LEU A 8 -8.68 -6.93 15.85
N SER A 9 -7.91 -5.86 15.61
CA SER A 9 -6.82 -5.88 14.63
C SER A 9 -5.47 -6.07 15.33
N LEU A 10 -4.68 -7.03 14.89
CA LEU A 10 -3.32 -7.30 15.38
C LEU A 10 -2.32 -6.58 14.48
N TYR A 11 -1.49 -5.71 15.06
CA TYR A 11 -0.44 -4.96 14.39
C TYR A 11 0.92 -5.36 14.94
N GLU A 12 1.92 -5.47 14.06
CA GLU A 12 3.32 -5.58 14.49
C GLU A 12 3.76 -4.31 15.26
N GLY A 13 3.33 -3.14 14.78
CA GLY A 13 3.63 -1.84 15.38
C GLY A 13 3.14 -0.67 14.54
N PHE A 14 3.26 0.54 15.09
CA PHE A 14 2.95 1.80 14.40
C PHE A 14 4.24 2.42 13.86
N PHE A 15 4.63 2.05 12.66
CA PHE A 15 5.76 2.61 11.92
C PHE A 15 5.47 2.63 10.41
N ALA A 16 6.22 3.41 9.61
CA ALA A 16 5.91 3.68 8.22
C ALA A 16 5.73 2.40 7.37
N GLY A 17 4.74 2.43 6.48
CA GLY A 17 4.46 1.34 5.54
C GLY A 17 3.07 1.46 4.93
N GLY A 18 2.94 1.25 3.60
CA GLY A 18 1.69 1.40 2.86
C GLY A 18 0.53 0.57 3.42
N ALA A 19 0.79 -0.70 3.74
CA ALA A 19 -0.22 -1.59 4.31
C ALA A 19 -0.83 -1.04 5.62
N ARG A 20 -0.01 -0.43 6.49
CA ARG A 20 -0.49 0.16 7.75
C ARG A 20 -1.35 1.41 7.52
N ILE A 21 -1.00 2.23 6.54
CA ILE A 21 -1.82 3.40 6.15
C ILE A 21 -3.20 2.92 5.72
N LEU A 22 -3.23 1.96 4.79
CA LEU A 22 -4.46 1.43 4.21
C LEU A 22 -5.35 0.75 5.26
N HIS A 23 -4.78 -0.15 6.07
CA HIS A 23 -5.54 -0.86 7.09
C HIS A 23 -6.04 0.09 8.20
N SER A 24 -5.23 1.10 8.59
CA SER A 24 -5.69 2.13 9.52
C SER A 24 -6.84 2.97 8.95
N ASP A 25 -6.85 3.22 7.63
CA ASP A 25 -7.98 3.87 6.95
C ASP A 25 -9.24 2.99 6.97
N VAL A 26 -9.09 1.66 6.81
CA VAL A 26 -10.19 0.69 6.94
C VAL A 26 -10.76 0.72 8.35
N VAL A 27 -9.92 0.52 9.38
CA VAL A 27 -10.34 0.49 10.78
C VAL A 27 -11.03 1.79 11.18
N ALA A 28 -10.45 2.95 10.88
CA ALA A 28 -11.06 4.25 11.16
C ALA A 28 -12.41 4.43 10.42
N GLY A 29 -12.47 3.99 9.15
CA GLY A 29 -13.69 4.09 8.34
C GLY A 29 -14.83 3.19 8.83
N LEU A 30 -14.52 2.00 9.34
CA LEU A 30 -15.49 1.07 9.89
C LEU A 30 -16.00 1.52 11.26
N SER A 31 -15.13 2.05 12.13
CA SER A 31 -15.48 2.56 13.46
C SER A 31 -16.45 3.75 13.39
N HIS A 32 -16.34 4.59 12.37
CA HIS A 32 -17.13 5.83 12.25
C HIS A 32 -18.64 5.62 12.03
N ARG A 33 -19.10 4.40 11.72
CA ARG A 33 -20.50 4.12 11.36
C ARG A 33 -21.30 3.38 12.43
N GLY A 34 -20.73 3.15 13.61
CA GLY A 34 -21.45 2.62 14.77
C GLY A 34 -21.96 1.17 14.70
N ALA A 35 -21.81 0.50 13.54
CA ALA A 35 -22.20 -0.90 13.40
C ALA A 35 -21.14 -1.89 13.88
N GLN A 36 -19.91 -1.43 14.02
CA GLN A 36 -18.75 -2.21 14.48
C GLN A 36 -17.96 -1.41 15.51
N GLU A 37 -17.45 -2.10 16.52
CA GLU A 37 -16.48 -1.60 17.48
C GLU A 37 -15.11 -2.18 17.14
N HIS A 38 -14.13 -1.31 16.95
CA HIS A 38 -12.78 -1.72 16.61
C HIS A 38 -11.79 -1.46 17.74
N ALA A 39 -10.90 -2.43 17.94
CA ALA A 39 -9.73 -2.31 18.79
C ALA A 39 -8.48 -2.73 18.02
N VAL A 40 -7.32 -2.26 18.45
CA VAL A 40 -6.01 -2.66 17.92
C VAL A 40 -5.14 -3.15 19.06
N LEU A 41 -4.53 -4.32 18.91
CA LEU A 41 -3.40 -4.78 19.71
C LEU A 41 -2.13 -4.64 18.87
N SER A 42 -1.23 -3.78 19.29
CA SER A 42 0.10 -3.63 18.69
C SER A 42 1.13 -4.44 19.48
N LEU A 43 1.91 -5.29 18.79
CA LEU A 43 2.95 -6.10 19.43
C LEU A 43 4.14 -5.27 19.92
N THR A 44 4.23 -4.01 19.49
CA THR A 44 5.29 -3.09 19.93
C THR A 44 4.75 -1.71 20.26
N SER A 45 5.33 -1.05 21.26
CA SER A 45 5.04 0.33 21.67
C SER A 45 6.00 1.35 21.05
N ALA A 46 7.14 0.89 20.51
CA ALA A 46 8.16 1.75 19.90
C ALA A 46 8.95 0.99 18.82
N ALA A 47 9.67 1.74 17.99
CA ALA A 47 10.60 1.20 16.99
C ALA A 47 11.86 2.06 16.90
N ARG A 48 13.03 1.46 16.68
CA ARG A 48 14.27 2.19 16.37
C ARG A 48 14.31 2.51 14.89
N ARG A 49 14.58 3.78 14.56
CA ARG A 49 14.78 4.26 13.19
C ARG A 49 15.84 5.34 13.16
N ASP A 50 16.80 5.20 12.25
CA ASP A 50 17.85 6.22 12.01
C ASP A 50 18.45 6.76 13.31
N ALA A 51 18.85 5.87 14.23
CA ALA A 51 19.38 6.14 15.57
C ALA A 51 18.38 6.83 16.55
N SER A 52 17.12 7.04 16.17
CA SER A 52 16.06 7.56 17.03
C SER A 52 15.09 6.47 17.49
N LEU A 53 14.48 6.66 18.67
CA LEU A 53 13.38 5.84 19.15
C LEU A 53 12.06 6.55 18.83
N GLN A 54 11.24 5.92 18.00
CA GLN A 54 9.90 6.43 17.66
C GLN A 54 8.85 5.66 18.47
N PHE A 55 8.06 6.38 19.24
CA PHE A 55 6.97 5.78 20.00
C PHE A 55 5.70 5.66 19.16
N ALA A 56 4.92 4.61 19.41
CA ALA A 56 3.67 4.36 18.68
C ALA A 56 2.69 5.54 18.79
N HIS A 57 2.59 6.18 19.96
CA HIS A 57 1.67 7.30 20.20
C HIS A 57 2.03 8.58 19.43
N ASP A 58 3.28 8.71 18.93
CA ASP A 58 3.70 9.83 18.08
C ASP A 58 3.32 9.62 16.62
N ASP A 59 2.97 8.41 16.23
CA ASP A 59 2.55 8.09 14.88
C ASP A 59 1.19 8.71 14.53
N THR A 60 1.11 9.34 13.39
CA THR A 60 -0.12 10.01 12.93
C THR A 60 -1.30 9.06 12.77
N ARG A 61 -1.04 7.77 12.44
CA ARG A 61 -2.08 6.73 12.30
C ARG A 61 -2.60 6.29 13.66
N PHE A 62 -1.73 6.17 14.66
CA PHE A 62 -2.13 5.90 16.03
C PHE A 62 -3.08 6.98 16.54
N ARG A 63 -2.68 8.24 16.40
CA ARG A 63 -3.52 9.40 16.80
C ARG A 63 -4.85 9.40 16.06
N ARG A 64 -4.83 9.20 14.75
CA ARG A 64 -6.04 9.15 13.93
C ARG A 64 -7.01 8.03 14.33
N LEU A 65 -6.51 6.84 14.68
CA LEU A 65 -7.35 5.74 15.16
C LEU A 65 -7.97 6.08 16.51
N ARG A 66 -7.20 6.66 17.42
CA ARG A 66 -7.73 7.13 18.69
C ARG A 66 -8.80 8.22 18.53
N ASP A 67 -8.59 9.16 17.62
CA ASP A 67 -9.56 10.21 17.31
C ASP A 67 -10.85 9.62 16.68
N ALA A 68 -10.75 8.48 16.02
CA ALA A 68 -11.90 7.72 15.50
C ALA A 68 -12.58 6.84 16.57
N GLY A 69 -12.14 6.89 17.83
CA GLY A 69 -12.72 6.12 18.94
C GLY A 69 -12.21 4.68 19.03
N VAL A 70 -11.15 4.33 18.32
CA VAL A 70 -10.55 2.98 18.35
C VAL A 70 -9.72 2.82 19.64
N ALA A 71 -10.01 1.78 20.42
CA ALA A 71 -9.19 1.39 21.56
C ALA A 71 -7.86 0.80 21.03
N ILE A 72 -6.73 1.29 21.53
CA ILE A 72 -5.41 0.77 21.15
C ILE A 72 -4.68 0.30 22.39
N ASP A 73 -4.29 -0.96 22.35
CA ASP A 73 -3.45 -1.59 23.34
C ASP A 73 -2.08 -1.93 22.73
N THR A 74 -1.01 -1.87 23.55
CA THR A 74 0.35 -2.15 23.07
C THR A 74 1.07 -3.03 24.08
N PHE A 75 1.89 -3.96 23.58
CA PHE A 75 2.90 -4.56 24.43
C PHE A 75 4.06 -3.58 24.62
N ASP A 76 4.70 -3.63 25.80
CA ASP A 76 5.85 -2.78 26.10
C ASP A 76 7.13 -3.36 25.50
N ARG A 77 7.19 -3.30 24.16
CA ARG A 77 8.29 -3.82 23.35
C ARG A 77 8.77 -2.77 22.36
N VAL A 78 10.06 -2.79 22.07
CA VAL A 78 10.67 -2.03 20.98
C VAL A 78 10.82 -2.97 19.77
N ALA A 79 10.33 -2.57 18.61
CA ALA A 79 10.53 -3.32 17.38
C ALA A 79 12.05 -3.42 17.08
N GLY A 80 12.51 -4.65 16.90
CA GLY A 80 13.89 -4.97 16.53
C GLY A 80 14.05 -5.19 15.02
N ASP A 81 15.23 -5.69 14.64
CA ASP A 81 15.55 -6.00 13.24
C ASP A 81 14.79 -7.22 12.70
N ARG A 82 14.28 -8.07 13.58
CA ARG A 82 13.42 -9.21 13.26
C ARG A 82 12.05 -9.08 13.91
N PRO A 83 11.00 -9.64 13.32
CA PRO A 83 9.70 -9.74 14.00
C PRO A 83 9.82 -10.60 15.27
N ALA A 84 8.97 -10.33 16.28
CA ALA A 84 8.91 -11.13 17.48
C ALA A 84 8.54 -12.58 17.11
N ALA A 85 9.32 -13.55 17.58
CA ALA A 85 9.06 -14.98 17.39
C ALA A 85 8.07 -15.49 18.45
N PRO A 86 7.42 -16.64 18.23
CA PRO A 86 6.44 -17.19 19.19
C PRO A 86 7.01 -17.39 20.62
N GLU A 87 8.29 -17.71 20.73
CA GLU A 87 8.99 -17.91 22.01
C GLU A 87 9.36 -16.62 22.73
N ASP A 88 9.25 -15.47 22.06
CA ASP A 88 9.59 -14.18 22.65
C ASP A 88 8.47 -13.62 23.58
N PHE A 89 7.25 -14.18 23.54
CA PHE A 89 6.13 -13.67 24.31
C PHE A 89 6.14 -14.19 25.75
N THR A 90 5.91 -13.30 26.69
CA THR A 90 5.77 -13.61 28.12
C THR A 90 4.38 -14.18 28.41
N ALA A 91 4.23 -14.92 29.54
CA ALA A 91 2.93 -15.43 29.97
C ALA A 91 1.89 -14.30 30.15
N ALA A 92 2.28 -13.16 30.71
CA ALA A 92 1.40 -12.01 30.91
C ALA A 92 0.91 -11.40 29.58
N GLU A 93 1.78 -11.37 28.55
CA GLU A 93 1.38 -10.92 27.21
C GLU A 93 0.42 -11.90 26.54
N LEU A 94 0.65 -13.20 26.71
CA LEU A 94 -0.26 -14.24 26.19
C LEU A 94 -1.64 -14.18 26.88
N GLU A 95 -1.68 -14.05 28.20
CA GLU A 95 -2.94 -13.88 28.95
C GLU A 95 -3.70 -12.63 28.49
N ARG A 96 -3.01 -11.50 28.35
CA ARG A 96 -3.60 -10.25 27.87
C ARG A 96 -4.12 -10.40 26.43
N ALA A 97 -3.36 -11.01 25.53
CA ALA A 97 -3.79 -11.25 24.16
C ALA A 97 -5.00 -12.18 24.10
N ALA A 98 -4.99 -13.29 24.85
CA ALA A 98 -6.11 -14.22 24.93
C ALA A 98 -7.38 -13.53 25.43
N HIS A 99 -7.28 -12.66 26.45
CA HIS A 99 -8.41 -11.86 26.93
C HIS A 99 -8.97 -10.93 25.84
N LEU A 100 -8.13 -10.18 25.12
CA LEU A 100 -8.55 -9.28 24.04
C LEU A 100 -9.19 -10.05 22.87
N ILE A 101 -8.60 -11.18 22.48
CA ILE A 101 -9.15 -12.04 21.42
C ILE A 101 -10.50 -12.62 21.84
N SER A 102 -10.64 -13.11 23.09
CA SER A 102 -11.92 -13.62 23.63
C SER A 102 -13.03 -12.57 23.61
N ALA A 103 -12.67 -11.29 23.85
CA ALA A 103 -13.62 -10.19 23.82
C ALA A 103 -14.05 -9.76 22.41
N ALA A 104 -13.34 -10.16 21.37
CA ALA A 104 -13.66 -9.87 19.98
C ALA A 104 -14.60 -10.93 19.38
N ASP A 105 -15.31 -10.56 18.32
CA ASP A 105 -16.10 -11.47 17.49
C ASP A 105 -15.31 -11.91 16.25
N VAL A 106 -14.38 -11.06 15.77
CA VAL A 106 -13.48 -11.30 14.63
C VAL A 106 -12.10 -10.74 14.93
N VAL A 107 -11.08 -11.44 14.47
CA VAL A 107 -9.67 -10.99 14.55
C VAL A 107 -9.13 -10.76 13.14
N LEU A 108 -8.46 -9.63 12.92
CA LEU A 108 -7.74 -9.31 11.68
C LEU A 108 -6.24 -9.20 11.98
N SER A 109 -5.41 -9.99 11.33
CA SER A 109 -3.96 -9.82 11.41
C SER A 109 -3.47 -8.93 10.27
N LEU A 110 -2.89 -7.78 10.59
CA LEU A 110 -2.26 -6.93 9.58
C LEU A 110 -0.91 -7.52 9.19
N LYS A 111 -0.88 -8.21 8.06
CA LYS A 111 0.22 -9.01 7.55
C LYS A 111 0.48 -10.29 8.36
N GLU A 112 1.62 -10.90 8.08
CA GLU A 112 2.04 -12.19 8.62
C GLU A 112 2.70 -12.07 10.00
N GLN A 113 3.40 -10.95 10.27
CA GLN A 113 4.24 -10.80 11.47
C GLN A 113 3.47 -11.00 12.78
N PRO A 114 2.24 -10.45 12.97
CA PRO A 114 1.51 -10.66 14.21
C PRO A 114 1.06 -12.10 14.45
N LEU A 115 1.13 -12.98 13.44
CA LEU A 115 0.74 -14.38 13.60
C LEU A 115 1.70 -15.19 14.49
N SER A 116 2.91 -14.66 14.76
CA SER A 116 3.77 -15.23 15.82
C SER A 116 3.06 -15.29 17.17
N LEU A 117 2.25 -14.28 17.51
CA LEU A 117 1.43 -14.26 18.72
C LEU A 117 0.36 -15.38 18.69
N ILE A 118 -0.28 -15.58 17.54
CA ILE A 118 -1.30 -16.63 17.36
C ILE A 118 -0.67 -18.02 17.55
N VAL A 119 0.50 -18.26 16.93
CA VAL A 119 1.26 -19.51 17.11
C VAL A 119 1.68 -19.71 18.57
N ALA A 120 2.11 -18.63 19.27
CA ALA A 120 2.44 -18.70 20.69
C ALA A 120 1.24 -19.08 21.57
N LEU A 121 0.08 -18.46 21.32
CA LEU A 121 -1.16 -18.77 22.02
C LEU A 121 -1.62 -20.23 21.76
N GLN A 122 -1.49 -20.72 20.51
CA GLN A 122 -1.80 -22.12 20.19
C GLN A 122 -0.89 -23.09 20.96
N ARG A 123 0.43 -22.84 20.96
CA ARG A 123 1.40 -23.68 21.69
C ARG A 123 1.15 -23.70 23.19
N ALA A 124 0.65 -22.59 23.74
CA ALA A 124 0.28 -22.48 25.15
C ALA A 124 -1.12 -23.05 25.47
N GLY A 125 -1.91 -23.49 24.47
CA GLY A 125 -3.30 -23.91 24.66
C GLY A 125 -4.24 -22.78 25.09
N MET A 126 -3.89 -21.54 24.77
CA MET A 126 -4.58 -20.31 25.22
C MET A 126 -5.29 -19.58 24.10
N LEU A 127 -5.23 -20.06 22.85
CA LEU A 127 -5.87 -19.38 21.71
C LEU A 127 -7.40 -19.53 21.82
N PRO A 128 -8.15 -18.40 21.96
CA PRO A 128 -9.60 -18.45 21.92
C PRO A 128 -10.11 -18.81 20.52
N ASP A 129 -11.19 -19.56 20.46
CA ASP A 129 -11.87 -19.90 19.21
C ASP A 129 -12.62 -18.69 18.66
N ARG A 130 -12.02 -18.02 17.68
CA ARG A 130 -12.55 -16.84 16.99
C ARG A 130 -12.10 -16.84 15.53
N PRO A 131 -13.01 -16.49 14.58
CA PRO A 131 -12.62 -16.35 13.18
C PRO A 131 -11.51 -15.30 13.03
N LEU A 132 -10.42 -15.70 12.36
CA LEU A 132 -9.25 -14.87 12.15
C LEU A 132 -8.92 -14.78 10.66
N ALA A 133 -8.82 -13.57 10.14
CA ALA A 133 -8.35 -13.31 8.78
C ALA A 133 -6.96 -12.66 8.77
N ALA A 134 -6.07 -13.17 7.91
CA ALA A 134 -4.78 -12.56 7.62
C ALA A 134 -4.92 -11.56 6.43
N CYS A 135 -4.60 -10.28 6.66
CA CYS A 135 -4.61 -9.23 5.63
C CYS A 135 -3.25 -9.20 4.92
N LEU A 136 -3.20 -9.64 3.67
CA LEU A 136 -1.98 -9.87 2.89
C LEU A 136 -1.70 -8.73 1.92
N HIS A 137 -0.47 -8.20 1.96
CA HIS A 137 -0.09 -7.00 1.20
C HIS A 137 1.22 -7.13 0.40
N ARG A 138 1.80 -8.33 0.31
CA ARG A 138 3.05 -8.56 -0.42
C ARG A 138 2.77 -9.29 -1.73
N SER A 139 3.51 -8.94 -2.77
CA SER A 139 3.52 -9.69 -4.03
C SER A 139 4.36 -10.97 -3.96
N ASP A 140 5.39 -10.96 -3.10
CA ASP A 140 6.26 -12.11 -2.84
C ASP A 140 6.24 -12.44 -1.34
N PRO A 141 5.58 -13.56 -0.96
CA PRO A 141 5.48 -14.02 0.42
C PRO A 141 6.84 -14.34 1.06
N THR A 142 7.86 -14.74 0.28
CA THR A 142 9.18 -15.11 0.80
C THR A 142 9.89 -13.97 1.50
N HIS A 143 9.58 -12.72 1.13
CA HIS A 143 10.08 -11.52 1.81
C HIS A 143 9.48 -11.30 3.21
N SER A 144 8.57 -12.17 3.67
CA SER A 144 8.07 -12.14 5.06
C SER A 144 9.02 -12.84 6.03
N GLY A 145 10.07 -13.50 5.52
CA GLY A 145 11.00 -14.27 6.33
C GLY A 145 10.27 -15.36 7.14
N PRO A 146 10.58 -15.54 8.44
CA PRO A 146 9.96 -16.57 9.25
C PRO A 146 8.45 -16.42 9.42
N ALA A 147 7.90 -15.22 9.21
CA ALA A 147 6.48 -14.95 9.38
C ALA A 147 5.60 -15.66 8.33
N LEU A 148 6.16 -16.03 7.16
CA LEU A 148 5.47 -16.87 6.19
C LEU A 148 5.18 -18.27 6.79
N GLY A 149 6.16 -18.86 7.47
CA GLY A 149 5.97 -20.16 8.16
C GLY A 149 4.87 -20.08 9.22
N TRP A 150 4.83 -19.03 10.03
CA TRP A 150 3.78 -18.83 11.02
C TRP A 150 2.38 -18.72 10.38
N LEU A 151 2.27 -18.07 9.23
CA LEU A 151 1.00 -17.99 8.51
C LEU A 151 0.59 -19.35 7.94
N VAL A 152 1.53 -20.10 7.32
CA VAL A 152 1.28 -21.44 6.78
C VAL A 152 0.81 -22.37 7.89
N ASP A 153 1.52 -22.40 9.03
CA ASP A 153 1.17 -23.24 10.19
C ASP A 153 -0.19 -22.87 10.78
N ALA A 154 -0.47 -21.57 10.94
CA ALA A 154 -1.73 -21.09 11.48
C ALA A 154 -2.92 -21.35 10.53
N ALA A 155 -2.70 -21.32 9.22
CA ALA A 155 -3.73 -21.70 8.25
C ALA A 155 -3.96 -23.23 8.25
N ALA A 156 -2.90 -24.02 8.25
CA ALA A 156 -2.98 -25.47 8.26
C ALA A 156 -3.65 -26.02 9.53
N SER A 157 -3.46 -25.36 10.67
CA SER A 157 -4.12 -25.73 11.95
C SER A 157 -5.56 -25.19 12.07
N GLY A 158 -6.04 -24.41 11.12
CA GLY A 158 -7.35 -23.77 11.16
C GLY A 158 -7.45 -22.52 12.05
N ALA A 159 -6.35 -22.07 12.67
CA ALA A 159 -6.35 -20.83 13.46
C ALA A 159 -6.54 -19.58 12.59
N VAL A 160 -5.98 -19.58 11.37
CA VAL A 160 -6.31 -18.60 10.34
C VAL A 160 -7.41 -19.21 9.46
N THR A 161 -8.63 -18.72 9.62
CA THR A 161 -9.80 -19.21 8.89
C THR A 161 -9.96 -18.56 7.52
N ALA A 162 -9.34 -17.38 7.32
CA ALA A 162 -9.47 -16.65 6.08
C ALA A 162 -8.23 -15.79 5.71
N THR A 163 -8.17 -15.42 4.44
CA THR A 163 -7.22 -14.44 3.94
C THR A 163 -7.93 -13.27 3.23
N ILE A 164 -7.40 -12.06 3.39
CA ILE A 164 -7.84 -10.85 2.66
C ILE A 164 -6.61 -10.31 1.96
N ALA A 165 -6.51 -10.53 0.65
CA ALA A 165 -5.39 -10.06 -0.16
C ALA A 165 -5.70 -8.70 -0.82
N CYS A 166 -4.70 -7.83 -0.96
CA CYS A 166 -4.87 -6.52 -1.61
C CYS A 166 -4.81 -6.59 -3.15
N ALA A 167 -4.61 -7.78 -3.72
CA ALA A 167 -4.47 -8.02 -5.16
C ALA A 167 -4.64 -9.52 -5.48
N GLU A 168 -5.09 -9.84 -6.69
CA GLU A 168 -5.20 -11.22 -7.17
C GLU A 168 -3.83 -11.92 -7.21
N SER A 169 -2.80 -11.20 -7.67
CA SER A 169 -1.43 -11.70 -7.68
C SER A 169 -0.93 -12.03 -6.28
N THR A 170 -1.30 -11.23 -5.27
CA THR A 170 -1.00 -11.48 -3.87
C THR A 170 -1.69 -12.77 -3.39
N SER A 171 -3.00 -12.88 -3.58
CA SER A 171 -3.77 -14.07 -3.20
C SER A 171 -3.15 -15.35 -3.81
N SER A 172 -2.89 -15.31 -5.13
CA SER A 172 -2.28 -16.42 -5.85
C SER A 172 -0.86 -16.75 -5.36
N ALA A 173 -0.05 -15.75 -5.00
CA ALA A 173 1.32 -15.96 -4.50
C ALA A 173 1.30 -16.67 -3.14
N TYR A 174 0.42 -16.27 -2.22
CA TYR A 174 0.29 -16.91 -0.91
C TYR A 174 -0.29 -18.32 -1.01
N ALA A 175 -1.26 -18.56 -1.90
CA ALA A 175 -1.76 -19.90 -2.16
C ALA A 175 -0.66 -20.85 -2.67
N ARG A 176 0.19 -20.39 -3.62
CA ARG A 176 1.37 -21.13 -4.08
C ARG A 176 2.41 -21.37 -2.99
N ALA A 177 2.50 -20.48 -2.01
CA ALA A 177 3.38 -20.63 -0.85
C ALA A 177 2.81 -21.56 0.24
N GLY A 178 1.66 -22.22 -0.01
CA GLY A 178 1.06 -23.18 0.91
C GLY A 178 0.08 -22.59 1.92
N VAL A 179 -0.31 -21.31 1.77
CA VAL A 179 -1.35 -20.71 2.62
C VAL A 179 -2.72 -21.15 2.11
N VAL A 180 -3.36 -22.06 2.83
CA VAL A 180 -4.70 -22.57 2.51
C VAL A 180 -5.63 -22.22 3.67
N ALA A 181 -6.52 -21.25 3.45
CA ALA A 181 -7.56 -20.89 4.39
C ALA A 181 -8.94 -21.28 3.84
N ARG A 182 -9.94 -21.41 4.72
CA ARG A 182 -11.32 -21.77 4.35
C ARG A 182 -11.91 -20.73 3.37
N ASP A 183 -11.71 -19.47 3.69
CA ASP A 183 -12.23 -18.34 2.93
C ASP A 183 -11.09 -17.46 2.39
N ALA A 184 -11.26 -16.90 1.19
CA ALA A 184 -10.29 -15.98 0.61
C ALA A 184 -11.02 -14.82 -0.10
N TRP A 185 -10.62 -13.60 0.23
CA TRP A 185 -11.12 -12.38 -0.43
C TRP A 185 -9.98 -11.61 -1.05
N VAL A 186 -10.27 -10.96 -2.18
CA VAL A 186 -9.40 -9.95 -2.77
C VAL A 186 -10.11 -8.62 -2.67
N ILE A 187 -9.51 -7.68 -1.95
CA ILE A 187 -10.02 -6.34 -1.74
C ILE A 187 -8.98 -5.34 -2.24
N ASP A 188 -9.25 -4.78 -3.41
CA ASP A 188 -8.36 -3.78 -4.01
C ASP A 188 -8.17 -2.58 -3.08
N ASN A 189 -6.95 -2.06 -3.03
CA ASN A 189 -6.65 -0.87 -2.28
C ASN A 189 -7.46 0.33 -2.78
N GLY A 190 -7.95 1.12 -1.84
CA GLY A 190 -8.63 2.38 -2.10
C GLY A 190 -7.85 3.58 -1.57
N ILE A 191 -8.03 4.73 -2.20
CA ILE A 191 -7.36 5.98 -1.84
C ILE A 191 -8.36 7.07 -1.43
N ASP A 192 -7.88 8.12 -0.78
CA ASP A 192 -8.69 9.31 -0.50
C ASP A 192 -8.87 10.15 -1.76
N THR A 193 -9.95 9.93 -2.50
CA THR A 193 -10.26 10.67 -3.71
C THR A 193 -10.64 12.14 -3.47
N ARG A 194 -10.82 12.58 -2.22
CA ARG A 194 -10.95 14.01 -1.88
C ARG A 194 -9.58 14.68 -1.84
N ARG A 195 -8.56 13.97 -1.33
CA ARG A 195 -7.16 14.40 -1.30
C ARG A 195 -6.53 14.31 -2.69
N PHE A 196 -6.66 13.15 -3.34
CA PHE A 196 -6.19 12.90 -4.70
C PHE A 196 -7.31 13.25 -5.70
N ARG A 197 -7.28 14.46 -6.19
CA ARG A 197 -8.28 15.05 -7.09
C ARG A 197 -7.64 15.92 -8.16
N PRO A 198 -8.32 16.17 -9.26
CA PRO A 198 -7.87 17.15 -10.23
C PRO A 198 -7.63 18.51 -9.60
N GLY A 199 -6.52 19.13 -9.96
CA GLY A 199 -6.22 20.49 -9.56
C GLY A 199 -7.02 21.53 -10.36
N THR A 200 -7.34 22.66 -9.73
CA THR A 200 -7.75 23.86 -10.44
C THR A 200 -6.59 24.40 -11.29
N ARG A 201 -6.88 25.24 -12.27
CA ARG A 201 -5.83 25.88 -13.08
C ARG A 201 -4.85 26.68 -12.21
N ALA A 202 -5.33 27.34 -11.17
CA ALA A 202 -4.50 28.14 -10.25
C ALA A 202 -3.57 27.27 -9.41
N GLU A 203 -4.07 26.13 -8.89
CA GLU A 203 -3.25 25.16 -8.15
C GLU A 203 -2.15 24.58 -9.04
N ARG A 204 -2.50 24.09 -10.24
CA ARG A 204 -1.54 23.55 -11.21
C ARG A 204 -0.46 24.59 -11.58
N ARG A 205 -0.85 25.83 -11.89
CA ARG A 205 0.08 26.90 -12.21
C ARG A 205 1.05 27.20 -11.07
N ARG A 206 0.55 27.27 -9.83
CA ARG A 206 1.39 27.51 -8.65
C ARG A 206 2.43 26.42 -8.46
N THR A 207 2.02 25.16 -8.48
CA THR A 207 2.93 24.02 -8.31
C THR A 207 3.96 23.96 -9.44
N ARG A 208 3.53 24.14 -10.70
CA ARG A 208 4.44 24.19 -11.86
C ARG A 208 5.46 25.32 -11.75
N ALA A 209 5.02 26.52 -11.38
CA ALA A 209 5.91 27.68 -11.22
C ALA A 209 6.96 27.44 -10.12
N GLY A 210 6.57 26.80 -9.00
CA GLY A 210 7.50 26.43 -7.93
C GLY A 210 8.56 25.40 -8.33
N LEU A 211 8.34 24.67 -9.42
CA LEU A 211 9.29 23.70 -9.99
C LEU A 211 9.96 24.19 -11.28
N GLY A 212 9.71 25.43 -11.71
CA GLY A 212 10.23 25.94 -12.98
C GLY A 212 9.63 25.28 -14.22
N ILE A 213 8.44 24.67 -14.13
CA ILE A 213 7.76 23.97 -15.22
C ILE A 213 6.81 24.93 -15.95
N PRO A 214 6.95 25.15 -17.26
CA PRO A 214 6.01 25.97 -18.03
C PRO A 214 4.56 25.46 -17.95
N GLU A 215 3.58 26.36 -18.02
CA GLU A 215 2.15 26.00 -17.85
C GLU A 215 1.69 24.97 -18.90
N SER A 216 2.22 25.05 -20.13
CA SER A 216 1.85 24.21 -21.27
C SER A 216 2.70 22.94 -21.43
N ALA A 217 3.83 22.83 -20.73
CA ALA A 217 4.75 21.70 -20.90
C ALA A 217 4.10 20.38 -20.46
N PRO A 218 4.26 19.29 -21.21
CA PRO A 218 3.88 17.97 -20.74
C PRO A 218 4.69 17.56 -19.50
N VAL A 219 4.09 16.79 -18.58
CA VAL A 219 4.76 16.29 -17.38
C VAL A 219 4.54 14.79 -17.24
N VAL A 220 5.65 14.03 -17.21
CA VAL A 220 5.69 12.61 -16.86
C VAL A 220 6.26 12.46 -15.46
N LEU A 221 5.50 11.84 -14.55
CA LEU A 221 5.86 11.67 -13.14
C LEU A 221 6.13 10.21 -12.81
N LEU A 222 7.29 9.91 -12.21
CA LEU A 222 7.59 8.68 -11.50
C LEU A 222 7.55 8.94 -9.99
N ALA A 223 6.61 8.32 -9.28
CA ALA A 223 6.51 8.39 -7.82
C ALA A 223 6.88 7.01 -7.22
N ALA A 224 8.15 6.84 -6.86
CA ALA A 224 8.70 5.57 -6.41
C ALA A 224 9.95 5.75 -5.55
N ARG A 225 10.27 4.77 -4.71
CA ARG A 225 11.57 4.70 -4.03
C ARG A 225 12.67 4.38 -5.05
N PHE A 226 13.89 4.83 -4.76
CA PHE A 226 15.08 4.41 -5.49
C PHE A 226 15.47 2.99 -5.04
N ASP A 227 15.00 2.00 -5.76
CA ASP A 227 15.39 0.60 -5.59
C ASP A 227 15.24 -0.19 -6.90
N ALA A 228 15.88 -1.37 -6.96
CA ALA A 228 15.89 -2.22 -8.15
C ALA A 228 14.48 -2.70 -8.56
N MET A 229 13.55 -2.84 -7.60
CA MET A 229 12.17 -3.22 -7.88
C MET A 229 11.46 -2.18 -8.76
N LYS A 230 11.71 -0.89 -8.50
CA LYS A 230 11.07 0.22 -9.22
C LYS A 230 11.77 0.59 -10.53
N ASP A 231 12.99 0.11 -10.73
CA ASP A 231 13.81 0.29 -11.93
C ASP A 231 13.83 1.75 -12.46
N PRO A 232 14.34 2.70 -11.67
CA PRO A 232 14.46 4.09 -12.11
C PRO A 232 15.39 4.25 -13.32
N GLY A 233 16.30 3.29 -13.56
CA GLY A 233 17.15 3.26 -14.74
C GLY A 233 16.36 3.07 -16.03
N LEU A 234 15.40 2.18 -16.04
CA LEU A 234 14.50 1.99 -17.19
C LEU A 234 13.68 3.25 -17.45
N PHE A 235 13.18 3.91 -16.39
CA PHE A 235 12.51 5.21 -16.54
C PHE A 235 13.41 6.24 -17.23
N LEU A 236 14.65 6.41 -16.76
CA LEU A 236 15.60 7.37 -17.33
C LEU A 236 15.98 7.05 -18.78
N ARG A 237 16.22 5.77 -19.12
CA ARG A 237 16.43 5.38 -20.52
C ARG A 237 15.21 5.69 -21.39
N ALA A 238 14.00 5.47 -20.89
CA ALA A 238 12.79 5.86 -21.59
C ALA A 238 12.67 7.39 -21.74
N VAL A 239 13.11 8.17 -20.73
CA VAL A 239 13.24 9.63 -20.83
C VAL A 239 14.16 10.02 -22.00
N ALA A 240 15.34 9.40 -22.12
CA ALA A 240 16.28 9.69 -23.21
C ALA A 240 15.67 9.41 -24.60
N ARG A 241 14.80 8.39 -24.71
CA ARG A 241 14.07 8.09 -25.97
C ARG A 241 12.93 9.07 -26.25
N HIS A 242 12.12 9.33 -25.23
CA HIS A 242 10.94 10.19 -25.36
C HIS A 242 11.28 11.66 -25.61
N ALA A 243 12.29 12.22 -24.91
CA ALA A 243 12.70 13.62 -25.05
C ALA A 243 13.12 13.98 -26.48
N ARG A 244 13.68 13.04 -27.23
CA ARG A 244 14.01 13.21 -28.66
C ARG A 244 12.79 13.34 -29.57
N ARG A 245 11.68 12.72 -29.19
CA ARG A 245 10.41 12.71 -29.94
C ARG A 245 9.48 13.83 -29.54
N THR A 246 9.47 14.15 -28.23
CA THR A 246 8.57 15.16 -27.64
C THR A 246 9.38 16.16 -26.83
N PRO A 247 10.13 17.08 -27.49
CA PRO A 247 10.92 18.11 -26.83
C PRO A 247 10.06 18.98 -25.92
N GLY A 248 10.64 19.47 -24.81
CA GLY A 248 9.95 20.34 -23.84
C GLY A 248 9.08 19.56 -22.84
N THR A 249 9.10 18.24 -22.85
CA THR A 249 8.51 17.44 -21.78
C THR A 249 9.37 17.52 -20.52
N HIS A 250 8.75 17.75 -19.37
CA HIS A 250 9.38 17.71 -18.06
C HIS A 250 9.17 16.36 -17.39
N TYR A 251 10.23 15.80 -16.81
CA TYR A 251 10.19 14.52 -16.12
C TYR A 251 10.41 14.75 -14.63
N VAL A 252 9.47 14.30 -13.81
CA VAL A 252 9.52 14.46 -12.36
C VAL A 252 9.72 13.11 -11.71
N MET A 253 10.76 12.98 -10.90
CA MET A 253 11.05 11.77 -10.12
C MET A 253 10.98 12.13 -8.64
N CYS A 254 10.19 11.41 -7.87
CA CYS A 254 10.07 11.65 -6.43
C CYS A 254 9.93 10.35 -5.63
N GLY A 255 10.51 10.37 -4.43
CA GLY A 255 10.57 9.27 -3.50
C GLY A 255 11.91 9.17 -2.80
N SER A 256 12.01 8.34 -1.80
CA SER A 256 13.26 8.14 -1.05
C SER A 256 14.38 7.73 -2.00
N GLY A 257 15.50 8.42 -1.95
CA GLY A 257 16.68 8.18 -2.78
C GLY A 257 16.61 8.76 -4.20
N MET A 258 15.49 9.31 -4.66
CA MET A 258 15.34 9.98 -5.95
C MET A 258 15.81 11.45 -5.86
N THR A 259 17.10 11.65 -5.58
CA THR A 259 17.72 12.97 -5.38
C THR A 259 19.16 12.98 -5.86
N HIS A 260 19.62 14.12 -6.30
CA HIS A 260 21.03 14.32 -6.71
C HIS A 260 22.04 14.18 -5.55
N ASP A 261 21.60 14.19 -4.29
CA ASP A 261 22.47 13.87 -3.15
C ASP A 261 22.82 12.37 -3.08
N ASN A 262 22.01 11.51 -3.70
CA ASN A 262 22.31 10.09 -3.82
C ASN A 262 23.29 9.82 -4.97
N ALA A 263 24.50 9.40 -4.64
CA ALA A 263 25.56 9.12 -5.64
C ALA A 263 25.15 8.03 -6.64
N ALA A 264 24.44 6.99 -6.19
CA ALA A 264 23.97 5.92 -7.08
C ALA A 264 22.89 6.43 -8.05
N PHE A 265 22.03 7.36 -7.61
CA PHE A 265 21.06 7.99 -8.50
C PHE A 265 21.76 8.88 -9.56
N ARG A 266 22.77 9.68 -9.16
CA ARG A 266 23.54 10.48 -10.13
C ARG A 266 24.20 9.59 -11.19
N ALA A 267 24.92 8.56 -10.77
CA ALA A 267 25.53 7.61 -11.70
C ALA A 267 24.51 7.02 -12.68
N LEU A 268 23.31 6.71 -12.20
CA LEU A 268 22.24 6.18 -13.04
C LEU A 268 21.72 7.22 -14.06
N VAL A 269 21.67 8.51 -13.69
CA VAL A 269 21.34 9.61 -14.63
C VAL A 269 22.41 9.73 -15.68
N ASP A 270 23.70 9.75 -15.29
CA ASP A 270 24.84 9.87 -16.19
C ASP A 270 24.91 8.72 -17.21
N ASP A 271 24.59 7.49 -16.76
CA ASP A 271 24.62 6.30 -17.61
C ASP A 271 23.36 6.13 -18.50
N SER A 272 22.30 6.91 -18.26
CA SER A 272 21.00 6.74 -18.92
C SER A 272 20.95 7.24 -20.36
N GLY A 273 21.90 8.08 -20.76
CA GLY A 273 21.91 8.77 -22.05
C GLY A 273 20.90 9.92 -22.15
N VAL A 274 20.39 10.42 -21.04
CA VAL A 274 19.59 11.65 -20.98
C VAL A 274 20.52 12.83 -21.22
N ASP A 275 20.17 13.71 -22.17
CA ASP A 275 20.89 14.95 -22.44
C ASP A 275 20.68 15.94 -21.28
N ASP A 276 21.74 16.68 -20.89
CA ASP A 276 21.70 17.67 -19.82
C ASP A 276 20.65 18.77 -20.01
N ALA A 277 20.27 19.04 -21.25
CA ALA A 277 19.20 20.00 -21.58
C ALA A 277 17.79 19.47 -21.31
N VAL A 278 17.61 18.17 -21.06
CA VAL A 278 16.31 17.55 -20.76
C VAL A 278 15.94 17.82 -19.29
N PRO A 279 14.79 18.47 -19.02
CA PRO A 279 14.42 18.85 -17.67
C PRO A 279 13.96 17.64 -16.83
N VAL A 280 14.89 17.01 -16.10
CA VAL A 280 14.62 15.96 -15.11
C VAL A 280 14.68 16.56 -13.71
N HIS A 281 13.55 16.51 -13.00
CA HIS A 281 13.38 17.05 -11.65
C HIS A 281 13.46 15.91 -10.62
N ALA A 282 14.59 15.71 -9.97
CA ALA A 282 14.79 14.75 -8.90
C ALA A 282 14.45 15.40 -7.54
N LEU A 283 13.24 15.17 -7.04
CA LEU A 283 12.68 15.90 -5.89
C LEU A 283 12.89 15.23 -4.54
N GLY A 284 13.45 14.02 -4.51
CA GLY A 284 13.57 13.26 -3.26
C GLY A 284 12.23 12.89 -2.63
N LEU A 285 12.25 12.69 -1.32
CA LEU A 285 11.03 12.39 -0.55
C LEU A 285 10.13 13.63 -0.46
N ARG A 286 8.85 13.47 -0.81
CA ARG A 286 7.85 14.55 -0.82
C ARG A 286 6.63 14.18 0.02
N GLU A 287 6.04 15.16 0.71
CA GLU A 287 4.79 15.03 1.46
C GLU A 287 3.59 15.59 0.68
N ASP A 288 3.85 16.46 -0.28
CA ASP A 288 2.86 17.14 -1.12
C ASP A 288 2.53 16.34 -2.41
N MET A 289 2.49 15.02 -2.31
CA MET A 289 2.19 14.14 -3.45
C MET A 289 0.92 14.51 -4.22
N PRO A 290 -0.19 14.95 -3.57
CA PRO A 290 -1.38 15.39 -4.31
C PRO A 290 -1.11 16.55 -5.27
N GLU A 291 -0.22 17.48 -4.90
CA GLU A 291 0.18 18.61 -5.73
C GLU A 291 0.96 18.13 -6.96
N LEU A 292 1.87 17.18 -6.78
CA LEU A 292 2.67 16.60 -7.88
C LEU A 292 1.78 15.82 -8.86
N TYR A 293 0.85 14.98 -8.36
CA TYR A 293 -0.08 14.29 -9.25
C TYR A 293 -1.01 15.25 -10.02
N ARG A 294 -1.40 16.38 -9.44
CA ARG A 294 -2.23 17.38 -10.13
C ARG A 294 -1.55 18.03 -11.33
N ILE A 295 -0.23 18.14 -11.34
CA ILE A 295 0.51 18.72 -12.47
C ILE A 295 0.91 17.68 -13.51
N ALA A 296 0.90 16.39 -13.17
CA ALA A 296 1.26 15.32 -14.08
C ALA A 296 0.20 15.14 -15.19
N ASP A 297 0.68 14.87 -16.39
CA ASP A 297 -0.14 14.43 -17.52
C ASP A 297 -0.08 12.91 -17.62
N VAL A 298 1.08 12.31 -17.32
CA VAL A 298 1.31 10.88 -17.24
C VAL A 298 1.89 10.54 -15.87
N VAL A 299 1.40 9.48 -15.23
CA VAL A 299 2.06 8.82 -14.10
C VAL A 299 2.61 7.50 -14.58
N ALA A 300 3.93 7.38 -14.58
CA ALA A 300 4.66 6.22 -15.05
C ALA A 300 5.06 5.30 -13.90
N LEU A 301 5.02 3.99 -14.14
CA LEU A 301 5.57 2.97 -13.25
C LEU A 301 6.37 1.98 -14.10
N THR A 302 7.67 1.91 -13.87
CA THR A 302 8.63 1.10 -14.65
C THR A 302 9.11 -0.13 -13.90
N SER A 303 8.34 -0.58 -12.91
CA SER A 303 8.75 -1.66 -12.01
C SER A 303 9.17 -2.92 -12.74
N ALA A 304 10.25 -3.54 -12.25
CA ALA A 304 10.80 -4.78 -12.79
C ALA A 304 10.10 -6.01 -12.22
N PHE A 305 9.69 -5.94 -10.95
CA PHE A 305 9.05 -7.03 -10.19
C PHE A 305 8.40 -6.45 -8.93
N GLY A 306 7.73 -7.30 -8.16
CA GLY A 306 7.40 -7.01 -6.76
C GLY A 306 6.18 -6.10 -6.53
N GLU A 307 5.42 -5.73 -7.54
CA GLU A 307 4.18 -4.97 -7.36
C GLU A 307 3.03 -5.89 -6.92
N ALA A 308 2.30 -5.46 -5.90
CA ALA A 308 1.00 -6.03 -5.59
C ALA A 308 -0.09 -5.07 -6.09
N SER A 309 -0.22 -3.93 -5.44
CA SER A 309 -1.24 -2.92 -5.73
C SER A 309 -0.60 -1.52 -5.67
N PRO A 310 0.04 -1.06 -6.77
CA PRO A 310 0.80 0.19 -6.78
C PRO A 310 -0.09 1.43 -6.68
N LEU A 311 -0.12 2.05 -5.49
CA LEU A 311 -0.99 3.20 -5.20
C LEU A 311 -0.70 4.42 -6.09
N CYS A 312 0.55 4.63 -6.52
CA CYS A 312 0.92 5.77 -7.36
C CYS A 312 0.09 5.85 -8.66
N LEU A 313 -0.25 4.70 -9.26
CA LEU A 313 -1.08 4.66 -10.46
C LEU A 313 -2.51 5.14 -10.20
N VAL A 314 -3.12 4.69 -9.10
CA VAL A 314 -4.51 5.07 -8.76
C VAL A 314 -4.59 6.48 -8.18
N GLU A 315 -3.58 6.94 -7.45
CA GLU A 315 -3.45 8.33 -6.97
C GLU A 315 -3.32 9.31 -8.15
N GLY A 316 -2.47 8.96 -9.13
CA GLY A 316 -2.32 9.70 -10.37
C GLY A 316 -3.61 9.75 -11.17
N ALA A 317 -4.26 8.62 -11.41
CA ALA A 317 -5.53 8.52 -12.12
C ALA A 317 -6.63 9.35 -11.46
N ALA A 318 -6.79 9.24 -10.15
CA ALA A 318 -7.78 10.02 -9.39
C ALA A 318 -7.51 11.53 -9.44
N SER A 319 -6.25 11.94 -9.64
CA SER A 319 -5.83 13.32 -9.84
C SER A 319 -5.93 13.77 -11.31
N GLY A 320 -6.20 12.85 -12.22
CA GLY A 320 -6.43 13.09 -13.64
C GLY A 320 -5.19 12.98 -14.52
N ALA A 321 -4.12 12.34 -14.04
CA ALA A 321 -3.01 11.89 -14.88
C ALA A 321 -3.36 10.55 -15.55
N VAL A 322 -2.72 10.23 -16.67
CA VAL A 322 -2.87 8.95 -17.36
C VAL A 322 -1.84 7.97 -16.81
N PRO A 323 -2.24 6.84 -16.20
CA PRO A 323 -1.30 5.82 -15.77
C PRO A 323 -0.67 5.10 -16.97
N VAL A 324 0.65 4.93 -16.94
CA VAL A 324 1.40 4.07 -17.87
C VAL A 324 2.29 3.15 -17.05
N THR A 325 2.16 1.85 -17.21
CA THR A 325 2.84 0.87 -16.36
C THR A 325 3.38 -0.32 -17.14
N THR A 326 4.46 -0.92 -16.64
CA THR A 326 4.86 -2.29 -17.01
C THR A 326 3.88 -3.30 -16.42
N ASP A 327 3.79 -4.48 -17.02
CA ASP A 327 2.92 -5.57 -16.56
C ASP A 327 3.58 -6.33 -15.40
N VAL A 328 3.45 -5.81 -14.18
CA VAL A 328 4.01 -6.42 -12.97
C VAL A 328 2.94 -6.47 -11.87
N GLY A 329 2.72 -7.64 -11.32
CA GLY A 329 1.66 -7.88 -10.33
C GLY A 329 0.29 -7.54 -10.87
N ASP A 330 -0.50 -6.78 -10.12
CA ASP A 330 -1.83 -6.35 -10.55
C ASP A 330 -1.85 -4.99 -11.26
N ALA A 331 -0.69 -4.41 -11.60
CA ALA A 331 -0.63 -3.07 -12.19
C ALA A 331 -1.48 -2.95 -13.46
N ALA A 332 -1.41 -3.94 -14.37
CA ALA A 332 -2.22 -3.98 -15.59
C ALA A 332 -3.72 -4.01 -15.30
N ARG A 333 -4.15 -4.87 -14.37
CA ARG A 333 -5.55 -5.00 -13.95
C ARG A 333 -6.07 -3.69 -13.33
N MET A 334 -5.25 -3.06 -12.49
CA MET A 334 -5.61 -1.82 -11.79
C MET A 334 -5.88 -0.66 -12.74
N VAL A 335 -5.11 -0.54 -13.83
CA VAL A 335 -5.26 0.56 -14.80
C VAL A 335 -6.21 0.23 -15.96
N SER A 336 -6.80 -0.96 -15.97
CA SER A 336 -7.69 -1.42 -17.03
C SER A 336 -8.85 -0.44 -17.27
N GLY A 337 -9.00 -0.03 -18.53
CA GLY A 337 -10.03 0.89 -18.99
C GLY A 337 -9.69 2.38 -18.87
N PHE A 338 -8.53 2.76 -18.24
CA PHE A 338 -8.14 4.17 -18.13
C PHE A 338 -6.63 4.43 -18.18
N GLY A 339 -5.79 3.42 -18.24
CA GLY A 339 -4.34 3.52 -18.37
C GLY A 339 -3.80 2.69 -19.53
N LEU A 340 -2.48 2.72 -19.70
CA LEU A 340 -1.75 1.93 -20.68
C LEU A 340 -0.81 0.95 -19.99
N VAL A 341 -0.72 -0.24 -20.55
CA VAL A 341 0.25 -1.27 -20.17
C VAL A 341 1.25 -1.41 -21.31
N THR A 342 2.53 -1.47 -20.99
CA THR A 342 3.62 -1.52 -21.98
C THR A 342 4.64 -2.60 -21.62
N ALA A 343 5.38 -3.05 -22.61
CA ALA A 343 6.54 -3.90 -22.39
C ALA A 343 7.59 -3.18 -21.52
N ARG A 344 8.42 -3.95 -20.82
CA ARG A 344 9.53 -3.46 -20.02
C ARG A 344 10.74 -3.16 -20.92
N ASP A 345 10.57 -2.15 -21.77
CA ASP A 345 11.52 -1.71 -22.78
C ASP A 345 11.44 -0.21 -22.94
N GLU A 346 12.57 0.48 -23.08
CA GLU A 346 12.63 1.94 -23.09
C GLU A 346 11.92 2.59 -24.27
N ASP A 347 11.94 1.97 -25.45
CA ASP A 347 11.26 2.50 -26.65
C ASP A 347 9.76 2.26 -26.56
N ALA A 348 9.33 1.10 -26.04
CA ALA A 348 7.93 0.80 -25.79
C ALA A 348 7.31 1.74 -24.74
N ILE A 349 8.02 2.00 -23.64
CA ILE A 349 7.59 2.93 -22.59
C ILE A 349 7.48 4.35 -23.15
N ALA A 350 8.50 4.82 -23.86
CA ALA A 350 8.49 6.14 -24.49
C ALA A 350 7.34 6.28 -25.50
N GLY A 351 7.05 5.24 -26.30
CA GLY A 351 5.90 5.21 -27.19
C GLY A 351 4.56 5.26 -26.46
N ALA A 352 4.45 4.54 -25.33
CA ALA A 352 3.25 4.59 -24.52
C ALA A 352 3.03 5.97 -23.87
N TRP A 353 4.09 6.71 -23.53
CA TRP A 353 3.96 8.10 -23.07
C TRP A 353 3.49 9.02 -24.20
N ASP A 354 4.01 8.88 -25.43
CA ASP A 354 3.53 9.61 -26.61
C ASP A 354 2.02 9.35 -26.81
N ASP A 355 1.58 8.10 -26.78
CA ASP A 355 0.17 7.71 -26.91
C ASP A 355 -0.70 8.30 -25.79
N ALA A 356 -0.23 8.25 -24.54
CA ALA A 356 -0.92 8.80 -23.40
C ALA A 356 -1.10 10.31 -23.52
N LEU A 357 -0.07 11.04 -23.96
CA LEU A 357 -0.12 12.48 -24.17
C LEU A 357 -1.02 12.85 -25.34
N MET A 358 -0.97 12.12 -26.45
CA MET A 358 -1.82 12.33 -27.63
C MET A 358 -3.30 12.11 -27.28
N ARG A 359 -3.63 11.05 -26.55
CA ARG A 359 -4.98 10.66 -26.17
C ARG A 359 -5.40 11.21 -24.81
N ARG A 360 -4.62 12.13 -24.22
CA ARG A 360 -4.76 12.62 -22.84
C ARG A 360 -6.18 12.99 -22.46
N SER A 361 -6.90 13.71 -23.33
CA SER A 361 -8.26 14.18 -23.00
C SER A 361 -9.23 13.04 -22.74
N ALA A 362 -9.24 12.04 -23.62
CA ALA A 362 -10.11 10.88 -23.48
C ALA A 362 -9.71 9.99 -22.30
N MET A 363 -8.41 9.71 -22.17
CA MET A 363 -7.89 8.84 -21.10
C MET A 363 -8.04 9.50 -19.71
N ARG A 364 -7.84 10.80 -19.61
CA ARG A 364 -8.14 11.57 -18.41
C ARG A 364 -9.62 11.47 -18.02
N ALA A 365 -10.54 11.59 -18.99
CA ALA A 365 -11.96 11.45 -18.72
C ALA A 365 -12.30 10.04 -18.19
N ALA A 366 -11.71 9.00 -18.78
CA ALA A 366 -11.85 7.61 -18.33
C ALA A 366 -11.29 7.42 -16.90
N ALA A 367 -10.10 7.95 -16.61
CA ALA A 367 -9.46 7.90 -15.28
C ALA A 367 -10.33 8.58 -14.22
N LEU A 368 -10.89 9.75 -14.52
CA LEU A 368 -11.79 10.48 -13.63
C LEU A 368 -13.13 9.75 -13.44
N GLY A 369 -13.64 9.10 -14.49
CA GLY A 369 -14.82 8.23 -14.42
C GLY A 369 -14.63 7.03 -13.49
N ALA A 370 -13.40 6.53 -13.37
CA ALA A 370 -13.05 5.40 -12.51
C ALA A 370 -12.92 5.77 -11.01
N ARG A 371 -12.95 7.06 -10.62
CA ARG A 371 -12.70 7.51 -9.25
C ARG A 371 -13.54 6.82 -8.18
N GLY A 372 -14.80 6.49 -8.49
CA GLY A 372 -15.68 5.79 -7.54
C GLY A 372 -15.14 4.43 -7.12
N ARG A 373 -14.60 3.66 -8.07
CA ARG A 373 -13.99 2.35 -7.79
C ARG A 373 -12.62 2.45 -7.11
N LEU A 374 -11.95 3.62 -7.22
CA LEU A 374 -10.65 3.88 -6.59
C LEU A 374 -10.80 4.46 -5.17
N ASP A 375 -12.02 4.83 -4.76
CA ASP A 375 -12.25 5.51 -3.47
C ASP A 375 -12.12 4.52 -2.29
N ARG A 376 -11.45 4.97 -1.23
CA ARG A 376 -11.28 4.18 0.01
C ARG A 376 -12.60 3.78 0.65
N ARG A 377 -13.71 4.51 0.40
CA ARG A 377 -15.02 4.13 0.93
C ARG A 377 -15.50 2.79 0.37
N ARG A 378 -15.21 2.52 -0.93
CA ARG A 378 -15.46 1.20 -1.50
C ARG A 378 -14.65 0.13 -0.76
N MET A 379 -13.34 0.33 -0.56
CA MET A 379 -12.49 -0.59 0.19
C MET A 379 -13.02 -0.85 1.61
N VAL A 380 -13.46 0.20 2.32
CA VAL A 380 -14.06 0.07 3.66
C VAL A 380 -15.34 -0.78 3.63
N GLU A 381 -16.21 -0.59 2.63
CA GLU A 381 -17.43 -1.40 2.49
C GLU A 381 -17.11 -2.87 2.16
N ASP A 382 -16.10 -3.12 1.31
CA ASP A 382 -15.66 -4.47 0.98
C ASP A 382 -15.10 -5.20 2.22
N TYR A 383 -14.32 -4.50 3.05
CA TYR A 383 -13.88 -5.05 4.34
C TYR A 383 -15.05 -5.32 5.29
N ARG A 384 -16.07 -4.45 5.31
CA ARG A 384 -17.28 -4.70 6.09
C ARG A 384 -17.99 -5.98 5.65
N ALA A 385 -18.13 -6.17 4.33
CA ALA A 385 -18.72 -7.37 3.76
C ALA A 385 -17.89 -8.62 4.09
N ALA A 386 -16.57 -8.56 3.99
CA ALA A 386 -15.68 -9.67 4.35
C ALA A 386 -15.79 -10.04 5.83
N ILE A 387 -15.80 -9.06 6.75
CA ILE A 387 -16.00 -9.30 8.19
C ILE A 387 -17.36 -9.95 8.46
N SER A 388 -18.42 -9.52 7.78
CA SER A 388 -19.74 -10.15 7.91
C SER A 388 -19.77 -11.57 7.34
N GLY A 389 -19.06 -11.81 6.22
CA GLY A 389 -18.88 -13.12 5.62
C GLY A 389 -18.15 -14.09 6.55
N LEU A 390 -17.09 -13.64 7.23
CA LEU A 390 -16.35 -14.41 8.23
C LEU A 390 -17.26 -14.93 9.36
N LEU A 391 -18.11 -14.05 9.90
CA LEU A 391 -19.05 -14.43 10.97
C LEU A 391 -20.08 -15.44 10.51
N LEU A 392 -20.57 -15.32 9.28
CA LEU A 392 -21.54 -16.26 8.70
C LEU A 392 -20.89 -17.62 8.44
N SER A 393 -19.69 -17.65 7.86
CA SER A 393 -18.96 -18.90 7.61
C SER A 393 -18.62 -19.63 8.90
N ASP A 394 -18.28 -18.88 9.95
CA ASP A 394 -17.98 -19.44 11.27
C ASP A 394 -19.21 -20.05 11.93
N ALA A 395 -20.33 -19.33 11.89
CA ALA A 395 -21.63 -19.82 12.41
C ALA A 395 -22.17 -21.06 11.67
N LEU A 396 -21.77 -21.28 10.40
CA LEU A 396 -22.13 -22.48 9.63
C LEU A 396 -21.19 -23.66 9.87
N ALA A 397 -20.00 -23.41 10.39
CA ALA A 397 -19.00 -24.43 10.69
C ALA A 397 -19.09 -24.97 12.15
N ALA A 398 -19.73 -24.20 13.05
CA ALA A 398 -20.00 -24.55 14.44
C ALA A 398 -21.26 -25.42 14.57
#